data_91a5838eed06709f19ed87812f046466
#
_entry.id   91a5838eed06709f19ed87812f046466
#
_cell.length_a   1.000
_cell.length_b   1.000
_cell.length_c   1.000
_cell.angle_alpha   90.00
_cell.angle_beta   90.00
_cell.angle_gamma   90.00
#
_symmetry.space_group_name_H-M   'P 1'
#
loop_
_entity.id
_entity.type
_entity.pdbx_description
1 polymer ?
#
loop_
_entity_poly.entity_id
_entity_poly.type
_entity_poly.pdbx_seq_one_letter_code
_entity_poly.pdbx_strand_id
1 'polypeptide(L)'
;MVSPRAPAEHARAHDGPDSRVQPEIPAAAGRMLGLPEMRLVTYDRRGHRRLGAILDGRVVDLPDAVGHPAFPATLEAFVQSSRGTVLDAARAALARPDVKDHVVKRARVLPPLFPRSLLLPTSPESLSPTEGSGLERRVIGPEQDVPWPSEAAWLDYEPKVAAVLGLETTDVDTEAVAERIFGYTLVSDWVAKDASGDPVGTSDGVPIAIGPCVVTIDGCDPQAMFLQAKVDGSELAKGNLNGSARSLFGLIAAASRGTVLERGDAFALGPFPARDDDPNRRLWPGALVELAAEGIGTLRNRLGPRP
;
A
#
# COMPACT_ATOMS: atom_id res chain seq x y z
N MET A 1 -9.36 30.93 36.81
CA MET A 1 -9.90 29.58 37.01
C MET A 1 -11.21 29.49 36.23
N VAL A 2 -11.18 28.97 35.03
CA VAL A 2 -12.38 28.63 34.26
C VAL A 2 -12.13 27.25 33.67
N SER A 3 -12.91 26.29 34.14
CA SER A 3 -12.90 24.89 33.72
C SER A 3 -13.56 24.73 32.38
N PRO A 4 -13.02 23.99 31.41
CA PRO A 4 -13.76 23.69 30.19
C PRO A 4 -14.73 22.52 30.44
N ARG A 5 -16.00 22.75 30.06
CA ARG A 5 -17.09 21.76 30.07
C ARG A 5 -16.85 20.69 29.01
N ALA A 6 -17.03 19.45 29.41
CA ALA A 6 -17.16 18.31 28.52
C ALA A 6 -18.46 18.39 27.69
N PRO A 7 -18.49 17.95 26.43
CA PRO A 7 -19.74 17.80 25.69
C PRO A 7 -20.50 16.54 26.14
N ALA A 8 -21.80 16.66 26.16
CA ALA A 8 -22.78 15.70 26.65
C ALA A 8 -22.82 14.40 25.84
N GLU A 9 -22.97 13.30 26.57
CA GLU A 9 -23.33 11.96 26.06
C GLU A 9 -24.64 12.02 25.25
N HIS A 10 -24.57 11.56 24.01
CA HIS A 10 -25.74 11.05 23.30
C HIS A 10 -25.50 9.56 22.99
N ALA A 11 -25.96 8.73 23.91
CA ALA A 11 -26.19 7.32 23.65
C ALA A 11 -27.31 7.20 22.58
N ARG A 12 -26.96 6.80 21.36
CA ARG A 12 -27.90 6.23 20.41
C ARG A 12 -27.44 4.83 20.05
N ALA A 13 -28.30 3.87 20.31
CA ALA A 13 -28.21 2.51 19.83
C ALA A 13 -28.06 2.56 18.28
N HIS A 14 -26.99 2.02 17.78
CA HIS A 14 -26.78 1.79 16.35
C HIS A 14 -27.05 0.29 16.08
N ASP A 15 -28.25 0.02 15.55
CA ASP A 15 -28.44 -1.10 14.63
C ASP A 15 -27.55 -0.85 13.42
N GLY A 16 -26.53 -1.67 13.24
CA GLY A 16 -25.59 -1.55 12.13
C GLY A 16 -26.19 -2.10 10.84
N PRO A 17 -26.15 -1.38 9.73
CA PRO A 17 -26.19 -2.03 8.44
C PRO A 17 -24.81 -2.59 8.13
N ASP A 18 -24.77 -3.90 7.86
CA ASP A 18 -23.63 -4.62 7.30
C ASP A 18 -23.41 -4.15 5.84
N SER A 19 -22.87 -2.94 5.68
CA SER A 19 -22.43 -2.39 4.39
C SER A 19 -20.90 -2.33 4.38
N ARG A 20 -20.28 -3.47 4.12
CA ARG A 20 -18.89 -3.51 3.68
C ARG A 20 -18.84 -2.91 2.28
N VAL A 21 -18.70 -1.59 2.24
CA VAL A 21 -18.47 -0.81 1.03
C VAL A 21 -17.17 -1.31 0.42
N GLN A 22 -17.22 -1.75 -0.83
CA GLN A 22 -16.01 -1.99 -1.61
C GLN A 22 -15.25 -0.66 -1.70
N PRO A 23 -13.91 -0.65 -1.55
CA PRO A 23 -13.14 0.58 -1.65
C PRO A 23 -13.42 1.26 -2.99
N GLU A 24 -13.87 2.51 -2.96
CA GLU A 24 -13.98 3.34 -4.15
C GLU A 24 -12.57 3.64 -4.66
N ILE A 25 -12.20 3.02 -5.78
CA ILE A 25 -10.93 3.25 -6.45
C ILE A 25 -11.19 4.21 -7.61
N PRO A 26 -10.71 5.47 -7.54
CA PRO A 26 -10.90 6.43 -8.61
C PRO A 26 -10.33 5.93 -9.95
N ALA A 27 -10.95 6.31 -11.07
CA ALA A 27 -10.43 6.01 -12.39
C ALA A 27 -9.09 6.74 -12.60
N ALA A 28 -8.10 6.05 -13.17
CA ALA A 28 -6.76 6.58 -13.38
C ALA A 28 -6.68 7.67 -14.44
N ALA A 29 -5.92 8.71 -14.15
CA ALA A 29 -5.41 9.65 -15.14
C ALA A 29 -3.93 9.30 -15.43
N GLY A 30 -3.57 9.08 -16.67
CA GLY A 30 -2.18 8.96 -17.16
C GLY A 30 -1.81 7.62 -17.76
N ARG A 31 -1.63 7.60 -19.09
CA ARG A 31 -1.07 6.46 -19.82
C ARG A 31 0.40 6.77 -20.18
N MET A 32 1.34 6.15 -19.48
CA MET A 32 2.68 5.98 -20.01
C MET A 32 2.71 4.70 -20.86
N LEU A 33 3.27 4.76 -22.06
CA LEU A 33 3.56 3.63 -22.96
C LEU A 33 2.39 2.96 -23.73
N GLY A 34 1.16 3.45 -23.68
CA GLY A 34 0.07 2.96 -24.54
C GLY A 34 -0.48 1.56 -24.22
N LEU A 35 0.04 0.87 -23.20
CA LEU A 35 -0.47 -0.41 -22.73
C LEU A 35 -1.50 -0.18 -21.60
N PRO A 36 -2.57 -0.99 -21.52
CA PRO A 36 -3.54 -0.86 -20.42
C PRO A 36 -2.88 -1.22 -19.09
N GLU A 37 -2.98 -0.29 -18.14
CA GLU A 37 -2.56 -0.49 -16.76
C GLU A 37 -3.30 -1.68 -16.13
N MET A 38 -2.65 -2.37 -15.21
CA MET A 38 -3.30 -3.36 -14.38
C MET A 38 -3.22 -2.98 -12.91
N ARG A 39 -4.34 -3.05 -12.22
CA ARG A 39 -4.44 -2.91 -10.76
C ARG A 39 -4.61 -4.28 -10.16
N LEU A 40 -3.53 -4.80 -9.61
CA LEU A 40 -3.44 -6.16 -9.13
C LEU A 40 -3.69 -6.22 -7.63
N VAL A 41 -4.54 -7.12 -7.20
CA VAL A 41 -4.91 -7.33 -5.80
C VAL A 41 -4.68 -8.78 -5.41
N THR A 42 -4.51 -9.01 -4.13
CA THR A 42 -4.70 -10.31 -3.51
C THR A 42 -6.03 -10.30 -2.77
N TYR A 43 -6.84 -11.33 -2.95
CA TYR A 43 -8.09 -11.48 -2.25
C TYR A 43 -8.22 -12.87 -1.61
N ASP A 44 -9.10 -12.98 -0.61
CA ASP A 44 -9.38 -14.25 0.05
C ASP A 44 -10.34 -15.10 -0.81
N ARG A 45 -9.86 -16.25 -1.26
CA ARG A 45 -10.69 -17.27 -1.89
C ARG A 45 -10.75 -18.50 -0.98
N ARG A 46 -11.75 -18.54 -0.10
CA ARG A 46 -11.99 -19.65 0.83
C ARG A 46 -10.80 -19.96 1.76
N GLY A 47 -10.19 -18.92 2.32
CA GLY A 47 -9.03 -19.05 3.20
C GLY A 47 -7.68 -19.09 2.48
N HIS A 48 -7.66 -18.99 1.15
CA HIS A 48 -6.44 -18.97 0.35
C HIS A 48 -6.25 -17.61 -0.32
N ARG A 49 -5.00 -17.14 -0.35
CA ARG A 49 -4.60 -15.95 -1.09
C ARG A 49 -4.69 -16.22 -2.58
N ARG A 50 -5.38 -15.34 -3.30
CA ARG A 50 -5.58 -15.49 -4.73
C ARG A 50 -5.34 -14.18 -5.46
N LEU A 51 -4.66 -14.26 -6.61
CA LEU A 51 -4.41 -13.12 -7.48
C LEU A 51 -5.72 -12.68 -8.16
N GLY A 52 -6.02 -11.39 -8.05
CA GLY A 52 -7.09 -10.72 -8.77
C GLY A 52 -6.61 -9.48 -9.49
N ALA A 53 -7.44 -8.96 -10.36
CA ALA A 53 -7.27 -7.64 -10.96
C ALA A 53 -8.53 -6.81 -10.73
N ILE A 54 -8.37 -5.48 -10.59
CA ILE A 54 -9.51 -4.56 -10.49
C ILE A 54 -9.90 -4.12 -11.90
N LEU A 55 -11.14 -4.40 -12.25
CA LEU A 55 -11.76 -3.94 -13.49
C LEU A 55 -13.12 -3.31 -13.16
N ASP A 56 -13.37 -2.08 -13.58
CA ASP A 56 -14.60 -1.32 -13.30
C ASP A 56 -14.98 -1.34 -11.80
N GLY A 57 -13.99 -1.19 -10.90
CA GLY A 57 -14.17 -1.21 -9.45
C GLY A 57 -14.47 -2.59 -8.84
N ARG A 58 -14.40 -3.66 -9.62
CA ARG A 58 -14.65 -5.04 -9.17
C ARG A 58 -13.41 -5.90 -9.26
N VAL A 59 -13.28 -6.85 -8.36
CA VAL A 59 -12.20 -7.84 -8.42
C VAL A 59 -12.58 -8.94 -9.41
N VAL A 60 -11.71 -9.19 -10.38
CA VAL A 60 -11.74 -10.32 -11.31
C VAL A 60 -10.73 -11.36 -10.84
N ASP A 61 -11.11 -12.65 -10.79
CA ASP A 61 -10.14 -13.74 -10.58
C ASP A 61 -9.28 -13.88 -11.83
N LEU A 62 -8.04 -13.36 -11.74
CA LEU A 62 -7.17 -13.29 -12.90
C LEU A 62 -6.70 -14.65 -13.41
N PRO A 63 -6.31 -15.61 -12.54
CA PRO A 63 -5.98 -16.98 -13.00
C PRO A 63 -7.16 -17.70 -13.68
N ASP A 64 -8.37 -17.57 -13.14
CA ASP A 64 -9.56 -18.19 -13.79
C ASP A 64 -9.87 -17.48 -15.12
N ALA A 65 -9.70 -16.16 -15.20
CA ALA A 65 -9.89 -15.40 -16.44
C ALA A 65 -8.86 -15.77 -17.52
N VAL A 66 -7.60 -16.02 -17.16
CA VAL A 66 -6.59 -16.51 -18.10
C VAL A 66 -6.85 -17.95 -18.51
N GLY A 67 -7.30 -18.80 -17.59
CA GLY A 67 -7.72 -20.18 -17.86
C GLY A 67 -6.56 -21.14 -18.15
N HIS A 68 -5.32 -20.79 -17.84
CA HIS A 68 -4.16 -21.66 -18.04
C HIS A 68 -3.65 -22.20 -16.69
N PRO A 69 -3.48 -23.53 -16.52
CA PRO A 69 -3.14 -24.15 -15.24
C PRO A 69 -1.80 -23.74 -14.68
N ALA A 70 -0.84 -23.35 -15.52
CA ALA A 70 0.47 -22.85 -15.09
C ALA A 70 0.50 -21.35 -14.83
N PHE A 71 -0.63 -20.63 -14.95
CA PHE A 71 -0.68 -19.21 -14.66
C PHE A 71 -0.56 -18.97 -13.14
N PRO A 72 0.23 -17.96 -12.70
CA PRO A 72 0.47 -17.70 -11.29
C PRO A 72 -0.83 -17.44 -10.51
N ALA A 73 -0.98 -18.15 -9.38
CA ALA A 73 -2.17 -18.03 -8.55
C ALA A 73 -2.10 -16.90 -7.50
N THR A 74 -0.91 -16.39 -7.20
CA THR A 74 -0.67 -15.29 -6.24
C THR A 74 0.11 -14.16 -6.88
N LEU A 75 0.04 -12.97 -6.29
CA LEU A 75 0.75 -11.81 -6.83
C LEU A 75 2.27 -11.98 -6.73
N GLU A 76 2.77 -12.60 -5.68
CA GLU A 76 4.19 -12.88 -5.53
C GLU A 76 4.69 -13.79 -6.66
N ALA A 77 3.99 -14.88 -6.93
CA ALA A 77 4.34 -15.79 -8.04
C ALA A 77 4.22 -15.07 -9.40
N PHE A 78 3.26 -14.16 -9.54
CA PHE A 78 3.10 -13.36 -10.75
C PHE A 78 4.27 -12.39 -10.94
N VAL A 79 4.71 -11.67 -9.91
CA VAL A 79 5.89 -10.80 -9.94
C VAL A 79 7.16 -11.57 -10.31
N GLN A 80 7.34 -12.77 -9.74
CA GLN A 80 8.47 -13.65 -10.07
C GLN A 80 8.45 -14.10 -11.54
N SER A 81 7.26 -14.23 -12.15
CA SER A 81 7.06 -14.75 -13.51
C SER A 81 6.78 -13.64 -14.54
N SER A 82 6.69 -12.37 -14.13
CA SER A 82 6.11 -11.26 -14.90
C SER A 82 6.98 -10.77 -16.07
N ARG A 83 7.49 -11.68 -16.87
CA ARG A 83 8.16 -11.39 -18.14
C ARG A 83 7.34 -11.88 -19.32
N GLY A 84 7.24 -11.05 -20.37
CA GLY A 84 6.73 -11.44 -21.68
C GLY A 84 5.33 -12.05 -21.61
N THR A 85 5.23 -13.32 -21.98
CA THR A 85 3.97 -14.03 -22.22
C THR A 85 2.99 -14.07 -21.03
N VAL A 86 3.48 -14.07 -19.78
CA VAL A 86 2.61 -14.11 -18.59
C VAL A 86 1.90 -12.78 -18.38
N LEU A 87 2.61 -11.68 -18.55
CA LEU A 87 2.05 -10.33 -18.45
C LEU A 87 1.07 -10.05 -19.59
N ASP A 88 1.44 -10.47 -20.80
CA ASP A 88 0.59 -10.33 -21.99
C ASP A 88 -0.68 -11.18 -21.89
N ALA A 89 -0.58 -12.40 -21.35
CA ALA A 89 -1.74 -13.26 -21.09
C ALA A 89 -2.72 -12.62 -20.09
N ALA A 90 -2.20 -11.99 -19.04
CA ALA A 90 -3.03 -11.25 -18.08
C ALA A 90 -3.78 -10.08 -18.75
N ARG A 91 -3.08 -9.25 -19.51
CA ARG A 91 -3.67 -8.13 -20.24
C ARG A 91 -4.71 -8.60 -21.26
N ALA A 92 -4.38 -9.61 -22.02
CA ALA A 92 -5.29 -10.19 -23.01
C ALA A 92 -6.58 -10.73 -22.34
N ALA A 93 -6.47 -11.42 -21.20
CA ALA A 93 -7.62 -11.91 -20.46
C ALA A 93 -8.51 -10.77 -19.96
N LEU A 94 -7.92 -9.69 -19.43
CA LEU A 94 -8.69 -8.53 -18.95
C LEU A 94 -9.36 -7.74 -20.08
N ALA A 95 -8.89 -7.85 -21.31
CA ALA A 95 -9.47 -7.19 -22.47
C ALA A 95 -10.64 -7.97 -23.12
N ARG A 96 -10.86 -9.25 -22.72
CA ARG A 96 -11.91 -10.08 -23.31
C ARG A 96 -13.31 -9.71 -22.82
N PRO A 97 -14.34 -9.83 -23.66
CA PRO A 97 -15.74 -9.56 -23.24
C PRO A 97 -16.25 -10.47 -22.12
N ASP A 98 -15.77 -11.73 -22.08
CA ASP A 98 -16.15 -12.75 -21.09
C ASP A 98 -15.45 -12.57 -19.73
N VAL A 99 -14.56 -11.62 -19.60
CA VAL A 99 -13.86 -11.32 -18.31
C VAL A 99 -14.85 -11.07 -17.17
N LYS A 100 -16.04 -10.55 -17.48
CA LYS A 100 -17.12 -10.30 -16.50
C LYS A 100 -17.64 -11.57 -15.81
N ASP A 101 -17.48 -12.74 -16.44
CA ASP A 101 -17.89 -14.02 -15.87
C ASP A 101 -16.97 -14.46 -14.72
N HIS A 102 -15.78 -13.86 -14.64
CA HIS A 102 -14.77 -14.12 -13.62
C HIS A 102 -14.78 -13.09 -12.47
N VAL A 103 -15.81 -12.23 -12.40
CA VAL A 103 -15.97 -11.26 -11.31
C VAL A 103 -16.28 -11.96 -9.98
N VAL A 104 -15.51 -11.62 -8.96
CA VAL A 104 -15.70 -12.11 -7.59
C VAL A 104 -16.78 -11.30 -6.90
N LYS A 105 -17.92 -11.94 -6.56
CA LYS A 105 -19.12 -11.23 -6.03
C LYS A 105 -18.90 -10.50 -4.71
N ARG A 106 -18.03 -10.99 -3.83
CA ARG A 106 -17.68 -10.41 -2.53
C ARG A 106 -16.22 -10.69 -2.24
N ALA A 107 -15.35 -9.89 -2.81
CA ALA A 107 -13.92 -10.04 -2.60
C ALA A 107 -13.50 -9.37 -1.27
N ARG A 108 -12.97 -10.15 -0.34
CA ARG A 108 -12.21 -9.62 0.78
C ARG A 108 -10.79 -9.39 0.29
N VAL A 109 -10.42 -8.12 0.11
CA VAL A 109 -9.07 -7.75 -0.30
C VAL A 109 -8.11 -7.92 0.88
N LEU A 110 -6.96 -8.50 0.62
CA LEU A 110 -5.86 -8.74 1.54
C LEU A 110 -4.70 -7.80 1.20
N PRO A 111 -3.59 -7.79 1.98
CA PRO A 111 -2.36 -7.15 1.50
C PRO A 111 -2.07 -7.62 0.08
N PRO A 112 -1.84 -6.73 -0.89
CA PRO A 112 -1.68 -7.14 -2.29
C PRO A 112 -0.49 -8.08 -2.47
N LEU A 113 0.59 -7.85 -1.72
CA LEU A 113 1.74 -8.76 -1.65
C LEU A 113 2.38 -8.67 -0.26
N PHE A 114 3.16 -9.70 0.08
CA PHE A 114 4.15 -9.63 1.13
C PHE A 114 5.51 -9.45 0.43
N PRO A 115 6.10 -8.24 0.50
CA PRO A 115 7.40 -8.02 -0.14
C PRO A 115 8.45 -8.94 0.49
N ARG A 116 9.39 -9.38 -0.32
CA ARG A 116 10.50 -10.22 0.13
C ARG A 116 11.37 -9.46 1.13
N SER A 117 11.69 -8.21 0.82
CA SER A 117 12.24 -7.22 1.72
C SER A 117 11.52 -5.88 1.52
N LEU A 118 11.52 -5.05 2.54
CA LEU A 118 10.92 -3.73 2.48
C LEU A 118 11.89 -2.71 3.06
N LEU A 119 12.39 -1.81 2.20
CA LEU A 119 13.20 -0.69 2.63
C LEU A 119 12.29 0.50 2.97
N LEU A 120 12.33 0.90 4.23
CA LEU A 120 11.60 2.05 4.79
C LEU A 120 12.62 3.04 5.35
N PRO A 121 13.21 3.94 4.56
CA PRO A 121 14.20 4.88 5.07
C PRO A 121 13.58 5.78 6.13
N THR A 122 14.17 5.82 7.31
CA THR A 122 13.82 6.75 8.40
C THR A 122 14.71 8.00 8.37
N SER A 123 15.85 7.93 7.67
CA SER A 123 16.75 9.05 7.40
C SER A 123 17.31 8.92 5.97
N PRO A 124 17.85 10.02 5.40
CA PRO A 124 18.47 9.99 4.07
C PRO A 124 19.64 9.01 3.94
N GLU A 125 20.29 8.65 5.02
CA GLU A 125 21.45 7.76 5.06
C GLU A 125 21.09 6.30 5.32
N SER A 126 19.86 6.04 5.79
CA SER A 126 19.41 4.68 6.11
C SER A 126 19.07 3.91 4.83
N LEU A 127 19.89 2.90 4.51
CA LEU A 127 19.70 1.99 3.39
C LEU A 127 19.51 0.53 3.86
N SER A 128 19.32 0.31 5.16
CA SER A 128 19.14 -1.03 5.69
C SER A 128 17.69 -1.49 5.47
N PRO A 129 17.45 -2.56 4.72
CA PRO A 129 16.11 -3.11 4.55
C PRO A 129 15.62 -3.73 5.86
N THR A 130 14.31 -3.64 6.10
CA THR A 130 13.65 -4.49 7.08
C THR A 130 13.53 -5.87 6.46
N GLU A 131 14.41 -6.81 6.88
CA GLU A 131 14.50 -8.13 6.27
C GLU A 131 13.40 -9.10 6.76
N GLY A 132 12.97 -9.88 5.89
CA GLY A 132 12.27 -11.11 5.58
C GLY A 132 11.44 -11.80 6.64
N SER A 133 11.98 -12.47 7.61
CA SER A 133 11.25 -13.50 8.37
C SER A 133 10.18 -12.99 9.37
N GLY A 134 10.14 -11.71 9.66
CA GLY A 134 9.14 -11.07 10.50
C GLY A 134 8.14 -10.20 9.73
N LEU A 135 8.44 -9.86 8.47
CA LEU A 135 7.67 -8.89 7.70
C LEU A 135 6.23 -9.36 7.42
N GLU A 136 6.02 -10.64 7.10
CA GLU A 136 4.66 -11.18 6.88
C GLU A 136 3.74 -11.03 8.08
N ARG A 137 4.28 -11.09 9.32
CA ARG A 137 3.51 -10.91 10.55
C ARG A 137 3.18 -9.45 10.83
N ARG A 138 3.89 -8.53 10.22
CA ARG A 138 3.76 -7.10 10.40
C ARG A 138 2.92 -6.43 9.31
N VAL A 139 2.75 -7.08 8.16
CA VAL A 139 1.99 -6.51 7.05
C VAL A 139 0.51 -6.76 7.24
N ILE A 140 -0.26 -5.66 7.20
CA ILE A 140 -1.72 -5.67 7.12
C ILE A 140 -2.17 -5.08 5.78
N GLY A 141 -3.38 -5.41 5.37
CA GLY A 141 -3.99 -4.92 4.13
C GLY A 141 -4.99 -3.80 4.34
N PRO A 142 -5.65 -3.40 3.26
CA PRO A 142 -6.75 -2.44 3.33
C PRO A 142 -7.89 -2.97 4.22
N GLU A 143 -8.60 -2.05 4.88
CA GLU A 143 -9.74 -2.32 5.76
C GLU A 143 -9.42 -3.21 6.99
N GLN A 144 -8.15 -3.46 7.30
CA GLN A 144 -7.74 -4.16 8.51
C GLN A 144 -7.48 -3.16 9.64
N ASP A 145 -7.86 -3.54 10.86
CA ASP A 145 -7.61 -2.70 12.03
C ASP A 145 -6.12 -2.70 12.39
N VAL A 146 -5.62 -1.53 12.76
CA VAL A 146 -4.27 -1.34 13.31
C VAL A 146 -4.35 -1.57 14.82
N PRO A 147 -3.73 -2.61 15.39
CA PRO A 147 -3.75 -2.84 16.81
C PRO A 147 -3.08 -1.68 17.56
N TRP A 148 -3.65 -1.31 18.71
CA TRP A 148 -3.08 -0.29 19.57
C TRP A 148 -2.11 -0.92 20.55
N PRO A 149 -0.79 -0.58 20.52
CA PRO A 149 0.17 -1.10 21.48
C PRO A 149 -0.12 -0.58 22.90
N SER A 150 0.06 -1.43 23.91
CA SER A 150 -0.23 -1.08 25.30
C SER A 150 0.61 0.09 25.82
N GLU A 151 1.82 0.21 25.33
CA GLU A 151 2.79 1.25 25.71
C GLU A 151 2.54 2.60 25.01
N ALA A 152 1.73 2.61 23.94
CA ALA A 152 1.53 3.80 23.14
C ALA A 152 0.56 4.78 23.82
N ALA A 153 1.02 6.00 24.01
CA ALA A 153 0.15 7.11 24.39
C ALA A 153 -0.70 7.58 23.19
N TRP A 154 -0.12 7.53 21.99
CA TRP A 154 -0.78 7.85 20.74
C TRP A 154 -0.06 7.16 19.56
N LEU A 155 -0.76 7.06 18.43
CA LEU A 155 -0.20 6.56 17.19
C LEU A 155 -0.03 7.69 16.19
N ASP A 156 0.97 7.53 15.37
CA ASP A 156 1.25 8.35 14.22
C ASP A 156 1.37 7.46 12.99
N TYR A 157 1.35 8.04 11.81
CA TYR A 157 1.50 7.31 10.55
C TYR A 157 2.41 8.06 9.59
N GLU A 158 3.14 7.30 8.79
CA GLU A 158 4.00 7.82 7.74
C GLU A 158 3.51 7.32 6.39
N PRO A 159 2.82 8.18 5.62
CA PRO A 159 2.37 7.82 4.28
C PRO A 159 3.56 7.74 3.33
N LYS A 160 3.64 6.63 2.58
CA LYS A 160 4.72 6.35 1.63
C LYS A 160 4.16 5.76 0.34
N VAL A 161 4.89 5.95 -0.76
CA VAL A 161 4.69 5.20 -2.01
C VAL A 161 5.82 4.20 -2.12
N ALA A 162 5.48 2.95 -2.40
CA ALA A 162 6.46 1.88 -2.59
C ALA A 162 6.52 1.42 -4.04
N ALA A 163 7.74 1.25 -4.56
CA ALA A 163 8.03 0.54 -5.79
C ALA A 163 8.34 -0.92 -5.47
N VAL A 164 7.78 -1.84 -6.23
CA VAL A 164 8.05 -3.30 -6.18
C VAL A 164 8.92 -3.67 -7.36
N LEU A 165 10.06 -4.33 -7.12
CA LEU A 165 10.95 -4.78 -8.19
C LEU A 165 10.37 -5.98 -8.95
N GLY A 166 10.39 -5.87 -10.28
CA GLY A 166 10.03 -6.96 -11.21
C GLY A 166 11.23 -7.68 -11.80
N LEU A 167 12.43 -7.15 -11.60
CA LEU A 167 13.68 -7.70 -12.11
C LEU A 167 14.74 -7.69 -11.02
N GLU A 168 15.57 -8.73 -11.02
CA GLU A 168 16.82 -8.73 -10.27
C GLU A 168 17.69 -7.55 -10.72
N THR A 169 18.29 -6.84 -9.76
CA THR A 169 18.92 -5.55 -10.01
C THR A 169 20.18 -5.41 -9.17
N THR A 170 21.30 -5.09 -9.83
CA THR A 170 22.59 -4.82 -9.19
C THR A 170 23.22 -3.63 -9.90
N ASP A 171 23.83 -2.72 -9.16
CA ASP A 171 24.58 -1.55 -9.65
C ASP A 171 23.84 -0.77 -10.76
N VAL A 172 22.51 -0.58 -10.58
CA VAL A 172 21.68 0.13 -11.56
C VAL A 172 21.86 1.64 -11.44
N ASP A 173 21.93 2.33 -12.56
CA ASP A 173 21.87 3.79 -12.60
C ASP A 173 20.42 4.28 -12.47
N THR A 174 20.24 5.48 -11.91
CA THR A 174 18.92 6.06 -11.61
C THR A 174 18.00 6.09 -12.84
N GLU A 175 18.55 6.36 -14.02
CA GLU A 175 17.82 6.44 -15.29
C GLU A 175 17.27 5.08 -15.74
N ALA A 176 17.93 3.99 -15.37
CA ALA A 176 17.54 2.63 -15.72
C ALA A 176 16.67 1.93 -14.68
N VAL A 177 16.43 2.57 -13.51
CA VAL A 177 15.62 1.98 -12.43
C VAL A 177 14.19 1.69 -12.87
N ALA A 178 13.57 2.56 -13.68
CA ALA A 178 12.20 2.38 -14.15
C ALA A 178 11.99 1.01 -14.84
N GLU A 179 12.97 0.53 -15.60
CA GLU A 179 12.91 -0.78 -16.28
C GLU A 179 12.95 -1.98 -15.32
N ARG A 180 13.31 -1.74 -14.05
CA ARG A 180 13.42 -2.76 -13.01
C ARG A 180 12.15 -2.90 -12.18
N ILE A 181 11.29 -1.86 -12.22
CA ILE A 181 10.07 -1.80 -11.41
C ILE A 181 8.95 -2.59 -12.07
N PHE A 182 8.25 -3.40 -11.28
CA PHE A 182 7.00 -4.05 -11.65
C PHE A 182 5.82 -3.10 -11.53
N GLY A 183 5.75 -2.36 -10.44
CA GLY A 183 4.64 -1.46 -10.16
C GLY A 183 4.76 -0.77 -8.81
N TYR A 184 3.70 -0.04 -8.45
CA TYR A 184 3.65 0.81 -7.25
C TYR A 184 2.47 0.46 -6.36
N THR A 185 2.62 0.70 -5.06
CA THR A 185 1.57 0.55 -4.05
C THR A 185 1.72 1.63 -2.98
N LEU A 186 0.69 1.82 -2.14
CA LEU A 186 0.77 2.66 -0.96
C LEU A 186 1.25 1.85 0.25
N VAL A 187 1.96 2.54 1.12
CA VAL A 187 2.37 2.04 2.42
C VAL A 187 2.01 3.06 3.49
N SER A 188 1.38 2.61 4.57
CA SER A 188 1.26 3.35 5.81
C SER A 188 2.15 2.68 6.85
N ASP A 189 3.22 3.37 7.23
CA ASP A 189 4.12 2.94 8.28
C ASP A 189 3.65 3.57 9.60
N TRP A 190 3.26 2.73 10.56
CA TRP A 190 2.66 3.18 11.80
C TRP A 190 3.72 3.29 12.88
N VAL A 191 3.68 4.37 13.64
CA VAL A 191 4.65 4.67 14.70
C VAL A 191 3.92 4.83 16.02
N ALA A 192 4.22 3.98 17.00
CA ALA A 192 3.76 4.13 18.36
C ALA A 192 4.63 5.13 19.11
N LYS A 193 4.02 6.06 19.83
CA LYS A 193 4.71 7.12 20.57
C LYS A 193 4.22 7.22 22.01
N ASP A 194 5.13 7.57 22.92
CA ASP A 194 4.81 7.87 24.31
C ASP A 194 4.19 9.28 24.47
N ALA A 195 3.96 9.69 25.72
CA ALA A 195 3.40 11.00 26.04
C ALA A 195 4.35 12.16 25.65
N SER A 196 5.65 11.91 25.61
CA SER A 196 6.70 12.89 25.24
C SER A 196 6.83 13.02 23.71
N GLY A 197 6.32 12.02 22.96
CA GLY A 197 6.42 11.96 21.50
C GLY A 197 7.58 11.11 21.01
N ASP A 198 8.28 10.43 21.91
CA ASP A 198 9.34 9.52 21.52
C ASP A 198 8.75 8.18 21.03
N PRO A 199 9.35 7.53 20.02
CA PRO A 199 8.94 6.22 19.57
C PRO A 199 9.02 5.19 20.73
N VAL A 200 7.97 4.38 20.90
CA VAL A 200 7.92 3.32 21.90
C VAL A 200 7.69 1.96 21.28
N GLY A 201 8.14 0.95 21.98
CA GLY A 201 8.07 -0.44 21.53
C GLY A 201 9.18 -0.79 20.53
N THR A 202 9.22 -2.08 20.18
CA THR A 202 10.05 -2.55 19.08
C THR A 202 9.30 -2.30 17.77
N SER A 203 10.04 -2.10 16.70
CA SER A 203 9.50 -2.02 15.34
C SER A 203 8.56 -3.20 15.00
N ASP A 204 8.59 -4.28 15.77
CA ASP A 204 7.77 -5.47 15.58
C ASP A 204 6.36 -5.37 16.20
N GLY A 205 6.10 -4.36 17.04
CA GLY A 205 4.82 -4.18 17.75
C GLY A 205 3.74 -3.44 16.96
N VAL A 206 4.11 -2.71 15.89
CA VAL A 206 3.19 -1.92 15.08
C VAL A 206 3.21 -2.44 13.64
N PRO A 207 2.03 -2.69 13.01
CA PRO A 207 1.99 -3.22 11.66
C PRO A 207 2.39 -2.17 10.62
N ILE A 208 2.68 -2.65 9.42
CA ILE A 208 2.82 -1.84 8.20
C ILE A 208 1.62 -2.15 7.32
N ALA A 209 0.84 -1.14 6.94
CA ALA A 209 -0.26 -1.36 6.01
C ALA A 209 0.22 -1.19 4.57
N ILE A 210 -0.12 -2.15 3.69
CA ILE A 210 0.24 -2.13 2.26
C ILE A 210 -1.04 -2.30 1.44
N GLY A 211 -1.23 -1.49 0.41
CA GLY A 211 -2.37 -1.59 -0.51
C GLY A 211 -2.77 -0.26 -1.14
N PRO A 212 -3.98 -0.17 -1.68
CA PRO A 212 -5.01 -1.23 -1.80
C PRO A 212 -4.70 -2.27 -2.89
N CYS A 213 -3.83 -1.94 -3.84
CA CYS A 213 -3.41 -2.79 -4.95
C CYS A 213 -1.96 -2.50 -5.31
N VAL A 214 -1.37 -3.31 -6.18
CA VAL A 214 -0.18 -2.94 -6.94
C VAL A 214 -0.64 -2.53 -8.34
N VAL A 215 -0.35 -1.30 -8.73
CA VAL A 215 -0.55 -0.84 -10.10
C VAL A 215 0.73 -1.08 -10.90
N THR A 216 0.62 -1.66 -12.09
CA THR A 216 1.78 -1.87 -12.96
C THR A 216 2.40 -0.54 -13.36
N ILE A 217 3.72 -0.54 -13.67
CA ILE A 217 4.50 0.69 -13.91
C ILE A 217 3.92 1.58 -15.01
N ASP A 218 3.24 0.99 -15.98
CA ASP A 218 2.56 1.70 -17.08
C ASP A 218 1.31 2.49 -16.62
N GLY A 219 0.86 2.29 -15.39
CA GLY A 219 -0.34 2.91 -14.84
C GLY A 219 -0.15 4.23 -14.08
N CYS A 220 1.04 4.56 -13.65
CA CYS A 220 1.27 5.81 -12.92
C CYS A 220 2.74 6.24 -12.90
N ASP A 221 2.95 7.55 -12.79
CA ASP A 221 4.26 8.15 -12.50
C ASP A 221 4.30 8.55 -11.01
N PRO A 222 5.14 7.92 -10.18
CA PRO A 222 5.19 8.23 -8.77
C PRO A 222 5.65 9.66 -8.47
N GLN A 223 6.38 10.30 -9.38
CA GLN A 223 6.85 11.68 -9.18
C GLN A 223 5.75 12.71 -9.46
N ALA A 224 4.88 12.45 -10.43
CA ALA A 224 3.75 13.31 -10.78
C ALA A 224 2.46 12.98 -10.00
N MET A 225 2.42 11.81 -9.34
CA MET A 225 1.27 11.30 -8.62
C MET A 225 0.82 12.26 -7.51
N PHE A 226 -0.46 12.64 -7.53
CA PHE A 226 -1.06 13.38 -6.44
C PHE A 226 -1.43 12.44 -5.29
N LEU A 227 -1.05 12.83 -4.10
CA LEU A 227 -1.21 12.06 -2.88
C LEU A 227 -2.03 12.88 -1.85
N GLN A 228 -2.88 12.19 -1.09
CA GLN A 228 -3.71 12.79 -0.06
C GLN A 228 -3.80 11.88 1.15
N ALA A 229 -3.75 12.47 2.35
CA ALA A 229 -4.02 11.78 3.60
C ALA A 229 -5.21 12.43 4.31
N LYS A 230 -6.14 11.59 4.79
CA LYS A 230 -7.30 12.01 5.58
C LYS A 230 -7.39 11.23 6.87
N VAL A 231 -7.96 11.86 7.90
CA VAL A 231 -8.36 11.20 9.15
C VAL A 231 -9.82 11.55 9.41
N ASP A 232 -10.67 10.53 9.55
CA ASP A 232 -12.13 10.67 9.71
C ASP A 232 -12.75 11.64 8.68
N GLY A 233 -12.28 11.53 7.42
CA GLY A 233 -12.73 12.35 6.30
C GLY A 233 -12.13 13.74 6.20
N SER A 234 -11.42 14.22 7.24
CA SER A 234 -10.75 15.52 7.23
C SER A 234 -9.38 15.41 6.55
N GLU A 235 -9.11 16.26 5.55
CA GLU A 235 -7.82 16.33 4.88
C GLU A 235 -6.75 16.85 5.87
N LEU A 236 -5.71 16.05 6.11
CA LEU A 236 -4.56 16.44 6.91
C LEU A 236 -3.36 16.84 6.06
N ALA A 237 -3.26 16.25 4.88
CA ALA A 237 -2.09 16.43 4.04
C ALA A 237 -2.40 16.11 2.57
N LYS A 238 -1.78 16.87 1.65
CA LYS A 238 -1.81 16.62 0.22
C LYS A 238 -0.55 17.14 -0.47
N GLY A 239 -0.18 16.57 -1.60
CA GLY A 239 0.98 16.97 -2.39
C GLY A 239 1.41 15.87 -3.35
N ASN A 240 2.69 15.89 -3.73
CA ASN A 240 3.33 14.87 -4.56
C ASN A 240 4.75 14.60 -4.05
N LEU A 241 5.43 13.60 -4.62
CA LEU A 241 6.80 13.27 -4.24
C LEU A 241 7.84 14.25 -4.82
N ASN A 242 7.42 15.20 -5.67
CA ASN A 242 8.28 16.21 -6.27
C ASN A 242 8.84 17.18 -5.25
N GLY A 243 9.66 17.02 -4.46
CA GLY A 243 10.19 17.87 -3.38
C GLY A 243 10.88 17.05 -2.31
N SER A 244 10.82 15.74 -2.43
CA SER A 244 11.66 14.85 -1.63
C SER A 244 13.12 15.09 -1.95
N ALA A 245 13.95 15.24 -0.94
CA ALA A 245 15.40 15.37 -1.09
C ALA A 245 16.03 14.17 -1.83
N ARG A 246 15.30 13.08 -1.96
CA ARG A 246 15.72 11.85 -2.66
C ARG A 246 14.55 11.32 -3.48
N SER A 247 14.79 11.01 -4.76
CA SER A 247 13.81 10.33 -5.59
C SER A 247 13.72 8.85 -5.22
N LEU A 248 12.57 8.23 -5.48
CA LEU A 248 12.38 6.78 -5.31
C LEU A 248 13.39 5.98 -6.17
N PHE A 249 13.68 6.46 -7.36
CA PHE A 249 14.68 5.84 -8.24
C PHE A 249 16.10 6.00 -7.68
N GLY A 250 16.45 7.17 -7.15
CA GLY A 250 17.73 7.37 -6.47
C GLY A 250 17.92 6.47 -5.25
N LEU A 251 16.84 6.18 -4.51
CA LEU A 251 16.85 5.23 -3.40
C LEU A 251 17.18 3.81 -3.87
N ILE A 252 16.51 3.33 -4.91
CA ILE A 252 16.73 1.99 -5.49
C ILE A 252 18.15 1.88 -6.08
N ALA A 253 18.59 2.89 -6.84
CA ALA A 253 19.92 2.93 -7.38
C ALA A 253 21.00 2.87 -6.29
N ALA A 254 20.83 3.63 -5.21
CA ALA A 254 21.76 3.60 -4.07
C ALA A 254 21.78 2.24 -3.37
N ALA A 255 20.60 1.63 -3.14
CA ALA A 255 20.49 0.32 -2.49
C ALA A 255 21.08 -0.82 -3.34
N SER A 256 21.12 -0.67 -4.67
CA SER A 256 21.65 -1.70 -5.59
C SER A 256 23.18 -1.72 -5.65
N ARG A 257 23.88 -0.75 -5.06
CA ARG A 257 25.34 -0.65 -5.11
C ARG A 257 26.00 -1.81 -4.36
N GLY A 258 26.70 -2.68 -5.11
CA GLY A 258 27.37 -3.84 -4.57
C GLY A 258 26.45 -4.89 -3.92
N THR A 259 25.15 -4.80 -4.14
CA THR A 259 24.13 -5.68 -3.56
C THR A 259 23.16 -6.14 -4.64
N VAL A 260 22.77 -7.40 -4.57
CA VAL A 260 21.72 -7.94 -5.44
C VAL A 260 20.37 -7.67 -4.80
N LEU A 261 19.57 -6.83 -5.45
CA LEU A 261 18.17 -6.65 -5.14
C LEU A 261 17.35 -7.66 -5.93
N GLU A 262 16.43 -8.34 -5.26
CA GLU A 262 15.67 -9.42 -5.89
C GLU A 262 14.27 -9.00 -6.32
N ARG A 263 13.65 -9.82 -7.17
CA ARG A 263 12.25 -9.63 -7.56
C ARG A 263 11.33 -9.72 -6.34
N GLY A 264 10.41 -8.79 -6.23
CA GLY A 264 9.50 -8.69 -5.09
C GLY A 264 10.06 -7.91 -3.91
N ASP A 265 11.31 -7.44 -3.96
CA ASP A 265 11.79 -6.44 -3.02
C ASP A 265 11.02 -5.13 -3.24
N ALA A 266 10.71 -4.43 -2.14
CA ALA A 266 9.97 -3.19 -2.19
C ALA A 266 10.74 -2.04 -1.53
N PHE A 267 10.64 -0.86 -2.11
CA PHE A 267 11.32 0.36 -1.69
C PHE A 267 10.28 1.45 -1.52
N ALA A 268 10.05 1.90 -0.29
CA ALA A 268 9.06 2.93 0.01
C ALA A 268 9.71 4.28 0.29
N LEU A 269 9.20 5.32 -0.32
CA LEU A 269 9.62 6.70 -0.12
C LEU A 269 8.50 7.50 0.56
N GLY A 270 8.85 8.24 1.58
CA GLY A 270 8.01 9.12 2.38
C GLY A 270 8.77 9.63 3.61
N PRO A 271 8.10 10.23 4.60
CA PRO A 271 6.68 10.57 4.61
C PRO A 271 6.36 11.68 3.62
N PHE A 272 5.11 11.66 3.18
CA PHE A 272 4.59 12.61 2.22
C PHE A 272 3.23 13.15 2.72
N PRO A 273 2.97 14.46 2.65
CA PRO A 273 4.02 15.49 2.60
C PRO A 273 4.91 15.47 3.83
N ALA A 274 6.06 16.16 3.75
CA ALA A 274 6.97 16.27 4.87
C ALA A 274 6.22 16.67 6.16
N ARG A 275 6.54 16.01 7.26
CA ARG A 275 5.86 16.20 8.54
C ARG A 275 6.15 17.58 9.11
N ASP A 276 5.08 18.28 9.52
CA ASP A 276 5.15 19.24 10.60
C ASP A 276 4.89 18.49 11.91
N ASP A 277 5.67 18.77 12.96
CA ASP A 277 5.46 18.24 14.32
C ASP A 277 4.22 18.88 14.98
N ASP A 278 3.07 18.82 14.28
CA ASP A 278 1.81 19.37 14.75
C ASP A 278 1.20 18.44 15.81
N PRO A 279 1.04 18.90 17.07
CA PRO A 279 0.41 18.12 18.13
C PRO A 279 -1.03 17.70 17.81
N ASN A 280 -1.71 18.36 16.84
CA ASN A 280 -3.05 18.02 16.39
C ASN A 280 -3.08 16.77 15.49
N ARG A 281 -1.94 16.26 15.07
CA ARG A 281 -1.83 15.01 14.28
C ARG A 281 -1.78 13.74 15.11
N ARG A 282 -1.94 13.84 16.44
CA ARG A 282 -2.04 12.67 17.30
C ARG A 282 -3.33 11.92 17.00
N LEU A 283 -3.16 10.67 16.60
CA LEU A 283 -4.31 9.81 16.29
C LEU A 283 -4.90 9.23 17.58
N TRP A 284 -6.16 8.88 17.54
CA TRP A 284 -6.94 8.36 18.65
C TRP A 284 -7.55 7.01 18.31
N PRO A 285 -7.94 6.19 19.30
CA PRO A 285 -8.59 4.91 19.06
C PRO A 285 -9.87 5.08 18.24
N GLY A 286 -10.04 4.21 17.24
CA GLY A 286 -11.18 4.26 16.33
C GLY A 286 -11.04 5.22 15.13
N ALA A 287 -9.99 6.05 15.07
CA ALA A 287 -9.74 6.93 13.93
C ALA A 287 -9.58 6.12 12.63
N LEU A 288 -10.22 6.59 11.56
CA LEU A 288 -10.06 6.05 10.21
C LEU A 288 -9.03 6.87 9.44
N VAL A 289 -7.92 6.24 9.09
CA VAL A 289 -6.87 6.85 8.27
C VAL A 289 -6.99 6.38 6.84
N GLU A 290 -7.00 7.31 5.90
CA GLU A 290 -7.13 7.08 4.47
C GLU A 290 -5.94 7.72 3.75
N LEU A 291 -5.17 6.90 3.05
CA LEU A 291 -4.10 7.34 2.16
C LEU A 291 -4.57 7.12 0.73
N ALA A 292 -4.70 8.17 -0.05
CA ALA A 292 -5.10 8.10 -1.44
C ALA A 292 -3.95 8.52 -2.36
N ALA A 293 -3.77 7.80 -3.45
CA ALA A 293 -2.85 8.16 -4.51
C ALA A 293 -3.50 8.00 -5.87
N GLU A 294 -3.28 8.99 -6.72
CA GLU A 294 -3.73 8.95 -8.11
C GLU A 294 -3.15 7.73 -8.82
N GLY A 295 -3.97 6.99 -9.56
CA GLY A 295 -3.58 5.75 -10.22
C GLY A 295 -3.62 4.50 -9.32
N ILE A 296 -3.33 4.60 -8.02
CA ILE A 296 -3.31 3.44 -7.11
C ILE A 296 -4.66 3.24 -6.42
N GLY A 297 -5.26 4.30 -5.88
CA GLY A 297 -6.50 4.23 -5.11
C GLY A 297 -6.30 4.62 -3.65
N THR A 298 -7.15 4.09 -2.75
CA THR A 298 -7.17 4.48 -1.34
C THR A 298 -6.88 3.29 -0.43
N LEU A 299 -5.83 3.39 0.37
CA LEU A 299 -5.53 2.48 1.48
C LEU A 299 -6.20 3.03 2.74
N ARG A 300 -7.09 2.23 3.35
CA ARG A 300 -7.84 2.60 4.55
C ARG A 300 -7.55 1.64 5.68
N ASN A 301 -7.28 2.21 6.85
CA ASN A 301 -7.13 1.41 8.06
C ASN A 301 -7.75 2.15 9.24
N ARG A 302 -8.41 1.42 10.13
CA ARG A 302 -8.97 1.94 11.36
C ARG A 302 -8.07 1.58 12.53
N LEU A 303 -7.86 2.52 13.44
CA LEU A 303 -7.14 2.25 14.68
C LEU A 303 -8.01 1.46 15.65
N GLY A 304 -7.47 0.41 16.21
CA GLY A 304 -8.11 -0.40 17.21
C GLY A 304 -8.34 0.35 18.54
N PRO A 305 -9.10 -0.24 19.47
CA PRO A 305 -9.26 0.30 20.81
C PRO A 305 -7.92 0.23 21.57
N ARG A 306 -7.77 1.07 22.58
CA ARG A 306 -6.70 0.87 23.58
C ARG A 306 -6.96 -0.42 24.34
N PRO A 307 -5.92 -1.19 24.69
CA PRO A 307 -6.03 -2.36 25.54
C PRO A 307 -6.64 -2.07 26.89
#